data_1c28aa8279dd2534242fdaafb6f46597
#
_entry.id   1c28aa8279dd2534242fdaafb6f46597
#
_cell.length_a   1.000
_cell.length_b   1.000
_cell.length_c   1.000
_cell.angle_alpha   90.00
_cell.angle_beta   90.00
_cell.angle_gamma   90.00
#
_symmetry.space_group_name_H-M   'P 1'
#
loop_
_entity.id
_entity.type
_entity.pdbx_description
1 polymer ?
#
loop_
_entity_poly.entity_id
_entity_poly.type
_entity_poly.pdbx_seq_one_letter_code
_entity_poly.pdbx_strand_id
1 'polypeptide(L)'
;IKQNVWSYSWITVQSVKQPKISSVMLKAFIVGEMDGISEELPFDELDEYLPRFPLDLRVKYFSSTKGKLSFPEGFTPKQVKFMLHYAQKPSEIYETNFEWSYGV
;
A
#
# COMPACT_ATOMS: atom_id res chain seq x y z
N ILE A 1 -23.54 14.15 -0.57
CA ILE A 1 -22.82 13.15 0.23
C ILE A 1 -21.33 13.37 0.03
N LYS A 2 -20.66 13.66 1.12
CA LYS A 2 -19.21 13.83 1.07
C LYS A 2 -18.55 12.47 1.05
N GLN A 3 -17.82 12.18 0.00
CA GLN A 3 -16.95 11.02 -0.03
C GLN A 3 -15.62 11.40 0.59
N ASN A 4 -15.08 10.52 1.42
CA ASN A 4 -13.82 10.71 2.05
C ASN A 4 -12.72 10.16 1.13
N VAL A 5 -12.22 11.04 0.25
CA VAL A 5 -11.26 10.67 -0.79
C VAL A 5 -9.90 11.28 -0.48
N TRP A 6 -8.85 10.45 -0.53
CA TRP A 6 -7.48 10.86 -0.23
C TRP A 6 -6.55 10.48 -1.36
N SER A 7 -5.73 11.42 -1.79
CA SER A 7 -4.66 11.11 -2.73
C SER A 7 -3.51 10.45 -1.98
N TYR A 8 -2.89 9.46 -2.62
CA TYR A 8 -1.73 8.79 -2.04
C TYR A 8 -0.62 8.67 -3.07
N SER A 9 0.60 8.56 -2.57
CA SER A 9 1.74 8.18 -3.38
C SER A 9 2.78 7.52 -2.50
N TRP A 10 3.50 6.56 -3.07
CA TRP A 10 4.65 5.97 -2.39
C TRP A 10 5.72 5.58 -3.40
N ILE A 11 6.92 5.37 -2.90
CA ILE A 11 8.06 4.93 -3.68
C ILE A 11 8.56 3.63 -3.08
N THR A 12 8.72 2.61 -3.94
CA THR A 12 9.35 1.35 -3.57
C THR A 12 10.81 1.42 -4.01
N VAL A 13 11.74 1.24 -3.09
CA VAL A 13 13.17 1.40 -3.35
C VAL A 13 13.88 0.08 -3.14
N GLN A 14 14.76 -0.26 -4.07
CA GLN A 14 15.66 -1.40 -3.93
C GLN A 14 17.04 -0.87 -3.54
N SER A 15 17.50 -1.22 -2.34
CA SER A 15 18.77 -0.75 -1.81
C SER A 15 19.75 -1.92 -1.70
N VAL A 16 20.34 -2.28 -2.84
CA VAL A 16 21.34 -3.34 -2.92
C VAL A 16 22.57 -2.82 -3.68
N LYS A 17 23.71 -3.46 -3.47
CA LYS A 17 24.99 -3.00 -3.99
C LYS A 17 25.06 -2.99 -5.52
N GLN A 18 24.45 -3.99 -6.17
CA GLN A 18 24.40 -4.09 -7.62
C GLN A 18 22.98 -4.45 -8.03
N PRO A 19 22.08 -3.46 -8.13
CA PRO A 19 20.68 -3.75 -8.35
C PRO A 19 20.43 -4.29 -9.76
N LYS A 20 19.62 -5.33 -9.83
CA LYS A 20 19.07 -5.85 -11.07
C LYS A 20 17.59 -5.51 -11.08
N ILE A 21 17.00 -5.44 -12.27
CA ILE A 21 15.55 -5.31 -12.38
C ILE A 21 14.92 -6.53 -11.72
N SER A 22 14.12 -6.29 -10.70
CA SER A 22 13.49 -7.34 -9.92
C SER A 22 11.99 -7.17 -9.89
N SER A 23 11.26 -8.29 -9.92
CA SER A 23 9.82 -8.27 -9.69
C SER A 23 9.57 -8.29 -8.19
N VAL A 24 8.87 -7.26 -7.71
CA VAL A 24 8.49 -7.14 -6.30
C VAL A 24 6.98 -7.22 -6.23
N MET A 25 6.48 -8.16 -5.44
CA MET A 25 5.05 -8.34 -5.23
C MET A 25 4.65 -7.56 -3.99
N LEU A 26 3.75 -6.61 -4.15
CA LEU A 26 3.39 -5.66 -3.11
C LEU A 26 1.90 -5.70 -2.80
N LYS A 27 1.57 -5.67 -1.51
CA LYS A 27 0.22 -5.47 -0.99
C LYS A 27 0.24 -4.28 -0.04
N ALA A 28 -0.78 -3.46 -0.08
CA ALA A 28 -0.91 -2.31 0.81
C ALA A 28 -2.30 -2.30 1.44
N PHE A 29 -2.36 -1.93 2.71
CA PHE A 29 -3.59 -1.91 3.49
C PHE A 29 -3.66 -0.66 4.34
N ILE A 30 -4.88 -0.18 4.58
CA ILE A 30 -5.14 0.83 5.60
C ILE A 30 -5.68 0.12 6.82
N VAL A 31 -5.02 0.29 7.95
CA VAL A 31 -5.47 -0.22 9.24
C VAL A 31 -6.16 0.91 9.98
N GLY A 32 -7.35 0.67 10.46
CA GLY A 32 -8.11 1.69 11.15
C GLY A 32 -9.26 1.10 11.96
N GLU A 33 -10.27 1.89 12.19
CA GLU A 33 -11.43 1.49 12.98
C GLU A 33 -12.73 1.87 12.29
N MET A 34 -13.70 0.98 12.39
CA MET A 34 -15.07 1.24 11.97
C MET A 34 -15.99 0.82 13.11
N ASP A 35 -16.78 1.76 13.65
CA ASP A 35 -17.67 1.53 14.78
C ASP A 35 -16.95 0.90 15.98
N GLY A 36 -15.72 1.38 16.25
CA GLY A 36 -14.92 0.89 17.36
C GLY A 36 -14.23 -0.44 17.14
N ILE A 37 -14.40 -1.03 15.96
CA ILE A 37 -13.80 -2.34 15.62
C ILE A 37 -12.63 -2.11 14.67
N SER A 38 -11.51 -2.74 14.97
CA SER A 38 -10.33 -2.69 14.12
C SER A 38 -10.59 -3.35 12.77
N GLU A 39 -10.27 -2.63 11.70
CA GLU A 39 -10.46 -3.09 10.33
C GLU A 39 -9.19 -2.88 9.53
N GLU A 40 -8.96 -3.78 8.59
CA GLU A 40 -7.83 -3.70 7.67
C GLU A 40 -8.37 -3.73 6.24
N LEU A 41 -8.24 -2.62 5.53
CA LEU A 41 -8.82 -2.47 4.20
C LEU A 41 -7.73 -2.46 3.13
N PRO A 42 -7.75 -3.40 2.17
CA PRO A 42 -6.76 -3.41 1.09
C PRO A 42 -6.94 -2.21 0.15
N PHE A 43 -5.83 -1.65 -0.32
CA PHE A 43 -5.85 -0.51 -1.24
C PHE A 43 -6.60 -0.83 -2.55
N ASP A 44 -6.51 -2.07 -3.04
CA ASP A 44 -7.17 -2.45 -4.29
C ASP A 44 -8.70 -2.48 -4.19
N GLU A 45 -9.24 -2.50 -2.98
CA GLU A 45 -10.68 -2.33 -2.75
C GLU A 45 -11.06 -0.87 -2.58
N LEU A 46 -10.11 -0.02 -2.19
CA LEU A 46 -10.35 1.41 -1.93
C LEU A 46 -10.09 2.28 -3.15
N ASP A 47 -9.28 1.80 -4.08
CA ASP A 47 -8.92 2.48 -5.32
C ASP A 47 -9.33 1.59 -6.49
N GLU A 48 -10.42 1.94 -7.17
CA GLU A 48 -10.97 1.14 -8.25
C GLU A 48 -10.05 1.03 -9.47
N TYR A 49 -9.08 1.94 -9.59
CA TYR A 49 -8.14 1.93 -10.71
C TYR A 49 -6.85 1.15 -10.42
N LEU A 50 -6.69 0.71 -9.18
CA LEU A 50 -5.51 -0.06 -8.80
C LEU A 50 -5.71 -1.53 -9.18
N PRO A 51 -4.73 -2.16 -9.85
CA PRO A 51 -4.84 -3.59 -10.14
C PRO A 51 -4.98 -4.43 -8.88
N ARG A 52 -5.60 -5.59 -9.02
CA ARG A 52 -5.77 -6.52 -7.88
C ARG A 52 -4.42 -6.94 -7.33
N PHE A 53 -4.37 -7.08 -6.00
CA PHE A 53 -3.16 -7.51 -5.30
C PHE A 53 -2.84 -8.99 -5.56
N PRO A 54 -1.54 -9.34 -5.54
CA PRO A 54 -0.41 -8.43 -5.32
C PRO A 54 -0.07 -7.61 -6.57
N LEU A 55 0.43 -6.39 -6.37
CA LEU A 55 0.97 -5.59 -7.46
C LEU A 55 2.33 -6.17 -7.86
N ASP A 56 2.55 -6.34 -9.16
CA ASP A 56 3.83 -6.79 -9.70
C ASP A 56 4.62 -5.55 -10.15
N LEU A 57 5.55 -5.13 -9.31
CA LEU A 57 6.37 -3.96 -9.57
C LEU A 57 7.73 -4.37 -10.11
N ARG A 58 8.13 -3.75 -11.23
CA ARG A 58 9.47 -3.91 -11.77
C ARG A 58 10.36 -2.83 -11.18
N VAL A 59 11.30 -3.23 -10.35
CA VAL A 59 12.12 -2.29 -9.60
C VAL A 59 13.60 -2.56 -9.87
N LYS A 60 14.31 -1.54 -10.35
CA LYS A 60 15.79 -1.56 -10.38
C LYS A 60 16.31 -0.70 -9.24
N TYR A 61 15.99 0.59 -9.28
CA TYR A 61 16.35 1.53 -8.21
C TYR A 61 15.13 1.93 -7.41
N PHE A 62 14.06 2.31 -8.09
CA PHE A 62 12.80 2.65 -7.44
C PHE A 62 11.63 2.47 -8.40
N SER A 63 10.44 2.39 -7.82
CA SER A 63 9.18 2.39 -8.55
C SER A 63 8.20 3.25 -7.77
N SER A 64 7.48 4.15 -8.44
CA SER A 64 6.50 5.00 -7.77
C SER A 64 5.08 4.52 -8.08
N THR A 65 4.21 4.65 -7.10
CA THR A 65 2.79 4.31 -7.21
C THR A 65 1.99 5.47 -6.64
N LYS A 66 0.92 5.86 -7.33
CA LYS A 66 0.04 6.93 -6.86
C LYS A 66 -1.40 6.64 -7.27
N GLY A 67 -2.33 7.21 -6.53
CA GLY A 67 -3.75 7.06 -6.81
C GLY A 67 -4.60 7.78 -5.79
N LYS A 68 -5.85 7.35 -5.68
CA LYS A 68 -6.83 7.92 -4.76
C LYS A 68 -7.57 6.82 -4.04
N LEU A 69 -7.69 6.97 -2.73
CA LEU A 69 -8.44 6.06 -1.87
C LEU A 69 -9.79 6.66 -1.53
N SER A 70 -10.84 5.86 -1.59
CA SER A 70 -12.17 6.23 -1.12
C SER A 70 -12.52 5.35 0.06
N PHE A 71 -12.68 5.97 1.23
CA PHE A 71 -13.03 5.23 2.44
C PHE A 71 -14.52 5.11 2.62
N PRO A 72 -15.01 3.99 3.18
CA PRO A 72 -16.40 3.89 3.57
C PRO A 72 -16.71 4.86 4.71
N GLU A 73 -17.98 5.26 4.78
CA GLU A 73 -18.46 6.15 5.83
C GLU A 73 -18.23 5.51 7.21
N GLY A 74 -17.74 6.31 8.14
CA GLY A 74 -17.50 5.84 9.51
C GLY A 74 -16.13 5.20 9.74
N PHE A 75 -15.32 5.07 8.69
CA PHE A 75 -13.98 4.50 8.83
C PHE A 75 -12.97 5.56 9.22
N THR A 76 -12.17 5.28 10.25
CA THR A 76 -11.09 6.16 10.71
C THR A 76 -9.75 5.49 10.43
N PRO A 77 -8.98 5.98 9.46
CA PRO A 77 -7.66 5.41 9.18
C PRO A 77 -6.66 5.75 10.28
N LYS A 78 -5.78 4.80 10.62
CA LYS A 78 -4.78 4.96 11.67
C LYS A 78 -3.37 4.66 11.20
N GLN A 79 -3.21 3.65 10.35
CA GLN A 79 -1.89 3.24 9.85
C GLN A 79 -1.98 2.78 8.42
N VAL A 80 -0.85 2.85 7.72
CA VAL A 80 -0.67 2.23 6.41
C VAL A 80 0.28 1.07 6.57
N LYS A 81 -0.13 -0.10 6.11
CA LYS A 81 0.69 -1.32 6.19
C LYS A 81 1.06 -1.78 4.78
N PHE A 82 2.34 -2.03 4.58
CA PHE A 82 2.85 -2.59 3.33
C PHE A 82 3.42 -3.97 3.60
N MET A 83 3.10 -4.91 2.71
CA MET A 83 3.69 -6.25 2.72
C MET A 83 4.28 -6.50 1.34
N LEU A 84 5.54 -6.89 1.28
CA LEU A 84 6.19 -7.13 0.01
C LEU A 84 7.16 -8.30 0.07
N HIS A 85 7.38 -8.90 -1.10
CA HIS A 85 8.38 -9.95 -1.27
C HIS A 85 8.87 -9.94 -2.71
N TYR A 86 10.07 -10.44 -2.93
CA TYR A 86 10.54 -10.70 -4.29
C TYR A 86 9.76 -11.87 -4.87
N ALA A 87 9.41 -11.80 -6.13
CA ALA A 87 8.64 -12.86 -6.80
C ALA A 87 9.34 -14.23 -6.70
N GLN A 88 10.67 -14.23 -6.65
CA GLN A 88 11.47 -15.43 -6.55
C GLN A 88 11.60 -16.00 -5.14
N LYS A 89 11.18 -15.22 -4.13
CA LYS A 89 11.30 -15.61 -2.71
C LYS A 89 9.98 -15.33 -1.97
N PRO A 90 8.90 -16.04 -2.31
CA PRO A 90 7.58 -15.74 -1.75
C PRO A 90 7.45 -16.00 -0.25
N SER A 91 8.35 -16.77 0.34
CA SER A 91 8.34 -17.02 1.78
C SER A 91 9.04 -15.93 2.60
N GLU A 92 9.79 -15.02 1.96
CA GLU A 92 10.50 -13.94 2.64
C GLU A 92 9.68 -12.65 2.54
N ILE A 93 8.74 -12.47 3.44
CA ILE A 93 7.83 -11.33 3.43
C ILE A 93 8.38 -10.23 4.34
N TYR A 94 8.45 -9.02 3.78
CA TYR A 94 8.82 -7.80 4.51
C TYR A 94 7.55 -7.01 4.80
N GLU A 95 7.40 -6.57 6.03
CA GLU A 95 6.26 -5.77 6.44
C GLU A 95 6.73 -4.44 7.00
N THR A 96 6.07 -3.35 6.62
CA THR A 96 6.37 -2.01 7.10
C THR A 96 5.07 -1.29 7.40
N ASN A 97 5.04 -0.58 8.52
CA ASN A 97 3.87 0.17 8.95
C ASN A 97 4.23 1.65 9.14
N PHE A 98 3.35 2.52 8.70
CA PHE A 98 3.48 3.96 8.86
C PHE A 98 2.24 4.51 9.54
N GLU A 99 2.43 5.49 10.42
CA GLU A 99 1.31 6.19 11.03
C GLU A 99 0.56 6.99 9.95
N TRP A 100 -0.77 6.98 10.05
CA TRP A 100 -1.58 7.83 9.20
C TRP A 100 -1.42 9.27 9.65
N SER A 101 -1.01 10.15 8.74
CA SER A 101 -0.94 11.57 9.03
C SER A 101 -1.61 12.34 7.90
N TYR A 102 -2.30 13.42 8.25
CA TYR A 102 -2.91 14.26 7.25
C TYR A 102 -1.82 15.04 6.54
N GLY A 103 -1.97 15.10 5.23
CA GLY A 103 -1.01 15.74 4.40
C GLY A 103 -0.78 17.19 4.79
N VAL A 104 0.40 17.46 4.97
CA VAL A 104 0.88 18.80 5.26
C VAL A 104 1.24 19.47 3.96
#